data_1a570fab37325fb29b032ddbf5278e9e
#
_entry.id   1a570fab37325fb29b032ddbf5278e9e
#
_cell.length_a   1.000
_cell.length_b   1.000
_cell.length_c   1.000
_cell.angle_alpha   90.00
_cell.angle_beta   90.00
_cell.angle_gamma   90.00
#
_symmetry.space_group_name_H-M   'P 1'
#
loop_
_entity.id
_entity.type
_entity.pdbx_description
1 polymer ?
#
loop_
_entity_poly.entity_id
_entity_poly.type
_entity_poly.pdbx_seq_one_letter_code
_entity_poly.pdbx_strand_id
1 'polypeptide(L)'
;GADWLELHCAHGYLLSSFISPLTNQRSDEYGGSLANRLRYPLEVFAAVRATWPKDLPMSVRISAHDWVEGGITPTDAVEIARAFKAAGADMIDCSSGQVSAQQKPTYGRMYQTPFADRIRQEAGIATIAVGAISEADHVNSILAAGRADLCAVARPHLANPAWTLTEAARIGFKDIAWPRAYVSGKPQLEAGFARERAQQAATKGD
;
A
#
# COMPACT_ATOMS: atom_id res chain seq x y z
N GLY A 1 5.73 -14.63 16.75
CA GLY A 1 5.06 -13.95 16.47
C GLY A 1 4.87 -12.79 15.47
N ALA A 2 4.34 -13.06 14.28
CA ALA A 2 3.84 -12.00 13.41
C ALA A 2 2.33 -11.84 13.66
N ASP A 3 1.85 -10.59 13.62
CA ASP A 3 0.45 -10.25 13.86
C ASP A 3 -0.31 -9.95 12.56
N TRP A 4 0.39 -9.88 11.44
CA TRP A 4 -0.13 -9.62 10.10
C TRP A 4 0.68 -10.38 9.06
N LEU A 5 0.01 -10.96 8.07
CA LEU A 5 0.65 -11.60 6.92
C LEU A 5 0.23 -10.88 5.64
N GLU A 6 1.19 -10.59 4.77
CA GLU A 6 0.92 -10.08 3.42
C GLU A 6 1.40 -11.06 2.36
N LEU A 7 0.48 -11.54 1.52
CA LEU A 7 0.83 -12.36 0.36
C LEU A 7 1.26 -11.45 -0.80
N HIS A 8 2.47 -11.65 -1.28
CA HIS A 8 3.02 -10.81 -2.34
C HIS A 8 2.64 -11.33 -3.73
N CYS A 9 1.70 -10.63 -4.36
CA CYS A 9 1.19 -10.92 -5.71
C CYS A 9 1.52 -9.79 -6.71
N ALA A 10 2.63 -9.05 -6.50
CA ALA A 10 2.99 -7.87 -7.28
C ALA A 10 4.40 -7.95 -7.87
N HIS A 11 4.75 -6.96 -8.70
CA HIS A 11 6.11 -6.61 -9.13
C HIS A 11 6.84 -7.67 -9.97
N GLY A 12 6.12 -8.49 -10.73
CA GLY A 12 6.69 -9.51 -11.61
C GLY A 12 7.25 -10.75 -10.89
N TYR A 13 7.08 -10.86 -9.56
CA TYR A 13 7.44 -12.07 -8.82
C TYR A 13 6.46 -13.21 -9.10
N LEU A 14 6.70 -14.39 -8.52
CA LEU A 14 6.02 -15.63 -8.91
C LEU A 14 4.50 -15.49 -9.08
N LEU A 15 3.78 -15.02 -8.08
CA LEU A 15 2.31 -14.91 -8.15
C LEU A 15 1.88 -13.81 -9.13
N SER A 16 2.60 -12.69 -9.17
CA SER A 16 2.39 -11.62 -10.15
C SER A 16 2.57 -12.10 -11.58
N SER A 17 3.55 -13.00 -11.83
CA SER A 17 3.81 -13.53 -13.16
C SER A 17 2.69 -14.42 -13.70
N PHE A 18 1.86 -14.99 -12.82
CA PHE A 18 0.63 -15.66 -13.24
C PHE A 18 -0.50 -14.68 -13.54
N ILE A 19 -0.60 -13.57 -12.77
CA ILE A 19 -1.70 -12.61 -12.89
C ILE A 19 -1.60 -11.80 -14.17
N SER A 20 -0.42 -11.25 -14.48
CA SER A 20 -0.24 -10.37 -15.64
C SER A 20 -0.27 -11.14 -16.96
N PRO A 21 -1.07 -10.70 -17.95
CA PRO A 21 -1.08 -11.29 -19.28
C PRO A 21 0.24 -11.07 -20.05
N LEU A 22 1.07 -10.10 -19.63
CA LEU A 22 2.39 -9.85 -20.24
C LEU A 22 3.37 -10.98 -19.95
N THR A 23 3.26 -11.63 -18.81
CA THR A 23 4.15 -12.71 -18.35
C THR A 23 3.51 -14.08 -18.42
N ASN A 24 2.20 -14.19 -18.26
CA ASN A 24 1.47 -15.43 -18.33
C ASN A 24 1.00 -15.72 -19.76
N GLN A 25 1.82 -16.45 -20.51
CA GLN A 25 1.55 -16.89 -21.88
C GLN A 25 1.04 -18.36 -21.95
N ARG A 26 0.53 -18.90 -20.83
CA ARG A 26 0.04 -20.28 -20.73
C ARG A 26 -1.28 -20.44 -21.50
N SER A 27 -1.47 -21.65 -22.04
CA SER A 27 -2.69 -22.05 -22.77
C SER A 27 -3.54 -23.10 -22.03
N ASP A 28 -3.14 -23.44 -20.80
CA ASP A 28 -3.87 -24.36 -19.92
C ASP A 28 -4.83 -23.58 -18.97
N GLU A 29 -5.38 -24.28 -17.98
CA GLU A 29 -6.32 -23.74 -17.00
C GLU A 29 -5.73 -22.64 -16.07
N TYR A 30 -4.43 -22.36 -16.16
CA TYR A 30 -3.73 -21.28 -15.42
C TYR A 30 -3.41 -20.08 -16.30
N GLY A 31 -3.83 -20.06 -17.58
CA GLY A 31 -3.55 -18.98 -18.53
C GLY A 31 -4.77 -18.48 -19.29
N GLY A 32 -4.58 -17.47 -20.12
CA GLY A 32 -5.64 -16.85 -20.92
C GLY A 32 -6.52 -15.89 -20.13
N SER A 33 -7.73 -16.27 -19.75
CA SER A 33 -8.68 -15.38 -19.03
C SER A 33 -8.15 -14.94 -17.67
N LEU A 34 -8.61 -13.78 -17.18
CA LEU A 34 -8.22 -13.29 -15.83
C LEU A 34 -8.56 -14.34 -14.75
N ALA A 35 -9.70 -15.00 -14.85
CA ALA A 35 -10.08 -16.05 -13.91
C ALA A 35 -9.07 -17.21 -13.87
N ASN A 36 -8.59 -17.65 -15.03
CA ASN A 36 -7.56 -18.68 -15.12
C ASN A 36 -6.21 -18.21 -14.58
N ARG A 37 -5.81 -16.98 -14.91
CA ARG A 37 -4.55 -16.40 -14.40
C ARG A 37 -4.55 -16.21 -12.89
N LEU A 38 -5.73 -16.01 -12.28
CA LEU A 38 -5.91 -15.90 -10.82
C LEU A 38 -5.96 -17.26 -10.12
N ARG A 39 -6.17 -18.37 -10.81
CA ARG A 39 -6.32 -19.72 -10.22
C ARG A 39 -5.18 -20.05 -9.28
N TYR A 40 -3.94 -20.03 -9.75
CA TYR A 40 -2.78 -20.38 -8.92
C TYR A 40 -2.55 -19.38 -7.77
N PRO A 41 -2.59 -18.06 -7.96
CA PRO A 41 -2.54 -17.11 -6.84
C PRO A 41 -3.62 -17.34 -5.77
N LEU A 42 -4.83 -17.70 -6.15
CA LEU A 42 -5.92 -18.01 -5.22
C LEU A 42 -5.72 -19.34 -4.50
N GLU A 43 -5.20 -20.37 -5.18
CA GLU A 43 -4.82 -21.65 -4.55
C GLU A 43 -3.74 -21.43 -3.47
N VAL A 44 -2.71 -20.64 -3.78
CA VAL A 44 -1.67 -20.28 -2.81
C VAL A 44 -2.26 -19.48 -1.66
N PHE A 45 -3.12 -18.49 -1.95
CA PHE A 45 -3.80 -17.71 -0.91
C PHE A 45 -4.60 -18.61 0.02
N ALA A 46 -5.41 -19.51 -0.53
CA ALA A 46 -6.23 -20.44 0.25
C ALA A 46 -5.38 -21.36 1.14
N ALA A 47 -4.29 -21.89 0.61
CA ALA A 47 -3.36 -22.74 1.36
C ALA A 47 -2.71 -21.97 2.53
N VAL A 48 -2.27 -20.73 2.29
CA VAL A 48 -1.69 -19.88 3.34
C VAL A 48 -2.76 -19.49 4.36
N ARG A 49 -3.95 -19.03 3.91
CA ARG A 49 -5.06 -18.66 4.80
C ARG A 49 -5.50 -19.82 5.71
N ALA A 50 -5.45 -21.04 5.21
CA ALA A 50 -5.80 -22.23 5.99
C ALA A 50 -4.86 -22.50 7.19
N THR A 51 -3.61 -22.04 7.10
CA THR A 51 -2.59 -22.21 8.15
C THR A 51 -2.40 -20.97 9.02
N TRP A 52 -2.75 -19.78 8.51
CA TRP A 52 -2.69 -18.52 9.23
C TRP A 52 -3.85 -18.41 10.23
N PRO A 53 -3.63 -17.93 11.48
CA PRO A 53 -4.69 -17.79 12.46
C PRO A 53 -5.86 -16.95 11.92
N LYS A 54 -7.09 -17.39 12.17
CA LYS A 54 -8.30 -16.75 11.60
C LYS A 54 -8.58 -15.37 12.15
N ASP A 55 -8.13 -15.10 13.36
CA ASP A 55 -8.24 -13.83 14.08
C ASP A 55 -7.15 -12.82 13.71
N LEU A 56 -6.14 -13.25 12.94
CA LEU A 56 -5.09 -12.36 12.45
C LEU A 56 -5.33 -11.97 10.97
N PRO A 57 -5.12 -10.69 10.62
CA PRO A 57 -5.37 -10.20 9.28
C PRO A 57 -4.38 -10.77 8.26
N MET A 58 -4.88 -10.93 7.03
CA MET A 58 -4.09 -11.33 5.86
C MET A 58 -4.40 -10.42 4.67
N SER A 59 -3.42 -9.62 4.27
CA SER A 59 -3.50 -8.77 3.08
C SER A 59 -2.88 -9.41 1.84
N VAL A 60 -3.21 -8.85 0.70
CA VAL A 60 -2.61 -9.21 -0.59
C VAL A 60 -2.08 -7.96 -1.27
N ARG A 61 -0.78 -7.96 -1.60
CA ARG A 61 -0.18 -6.89 -2.39
C ARG A 61 -0.24 -7.20 -3.86
N ILE A 62 -0.78 -6.28 -4.66
CA ILE A 62 -0.94 -6.44 -6.11
C ILE A 62 -0.26 -5.32 -6.89
N SER A 63 0.08 -5.57 -8.16
CA SER A 63 0.35 -4.52 -9.14
C SER A 63 -0.97 -4.13 -9.80
N ALA A 64 -1.57 -3.03 -9.35
CA ALA A 64 -2.87 -2.56 -9.81
C ALA A 64 -2.85 -1.99 -11.24
N HIS A 65 -1.66 -1.78 -11.80
CA HIS A 65 -1.44 -1.35 -13.18
C HIS A 65 -0.04 -1.78 -13.64
N ASP A 66 0.09 -2.34 -14.84
CA ASP A 66 1.40 -2.73 -15.37
C ASP A 66 2.11 -1.59 -16.11
N TRP A 67 1.41 -0.49 -16.41
CA TRP A 67 1.92 0.67 -17.16
C TRP A 67 2.43 0.35 -18.57
N VAL A 68 1.90 -0.72 -19.15
CA VAL A 68 2.19 -1.21 -20.49
C VAL A 68 0.87 -1.61 -21.15
N GLU A 69 0.73 -1.34 -22.44
CA GLU A 69 -0.42 -1.80 -23.23
C GLU A 69 -0.52 -3.33 -23.20
N GLY A 70 -1.72 -3.85 -23.05
CA GLY A 70 -1.97 -5.29 -22.94
C GLY A 70 -1.63 -5.87 -21.55
N GLY A 71 -1.16 -5.08 -20.59
CA GLY A 71 -0.95 -5.49 -19.20
C GLY A 71 -2.19 -5.31 -18.33
N ILE A 72 -2.03 -5.53 -17.02
CA ILE A 72 -3.08 -5.29 -16.01
C ILE A 72 -3.46 -3.81 -16.02
N THR A 73 -4.78 -3.56 -16.05
CA THR A 73 -5.40 -2.24 -15.98
C THR A 73 -6.02 -2.01 -14.58
N PRO A 74 -6.33 -0.75 -14.22
CA PRO A 74 -7.05 -0.46 -12.98
C PRO A 74 -8.42 -1.14 -12.88
N THR A 75 -9.05 -1.47 -14.00
CA THR A 75 -10.30 -2.24 -14.03
C THR A 75 -10.05 -3.71 -13.66
N ASP A 76 -9.01 -4.33 -14.23
CA ASP A 76 -8.61 -5.69 -13.85
C ASP A 76 -8.23 -5.76 -12.36
N ALA A 77 -7.59 -4.71 -11.84
CA ALA A 77 -7.21 -4.66 -10.42
C ALA A 77 -8.42 -4.71 -9.48
N VAL A 78 -9.54 -4.12 -9.85
CA VAL A 78 -10.80 -4.23 -9.10
C VAL A 78 -11.31 -5.67 -9.10
N GLU A 79 -11.28 -6.36 -10.25
CA GLU A 79 -11.70 -7.76 -10.34
C GLU A 79 -10.75 -8.71 -9.57
N ILE A 80 -9.44 -8.44 -9.62
CA ILE A 80 -8.43 -9.15 -8.82
C ILE A 80 -8.75 -8.98 -7.32
N ALA A 81 -9.03 -7.73 -6.89
CA ALA A 81 -9.38 -7.45 -5.51
C ALA A 81 -10.67 -8.14 -5.07
N ARG A 82 -11.70 -8.19 -5.94
CA ARG A 82 -12.94 -8.94 -5.69
C ARG A 82 -12.69 -10.43 -5.50
N ALA A 83 -11.83 -11.01 -6.33
CA ALA A 83 -11.48 -12.43 -6.23
C ALA A 83 -10.77 -12.76 -4.90
N PHE A 84 -9.79 -11.96 -4.48
CA PHE A 84 -9.11 -12.15 -3.20
C PHE A 84 -10.03 -11.87 -2.01
N LYS A 85 -10.91 -10.86 -2.08
CA LYS A 85 -11.95 -10.63 -1.08
C LYS A 85 -12.85 -11.84 -0.90
N ALA A 86 -13.34 -12.42 -2.01
CA ALA A 86 -14.16 -13.63 -1.98
C ALA A 86 -13.41 -14.84 -1.41
N ALA A 87 -12.09 -14.90 -1.56
CA ALA A 87 -11.22 -15.92 -0.97
C ALA A 87 -10.91 -15.66 0.52
N GLY A 88 -11.30 -14.52 1.09
CA GLY A 88 -11.10 -14.19 2.51
C GLY A 88 -9.90 -13.30 2.80
N ALA A 89 -9.45 -12.49 1.85
CA ALA A 89 -8.49 -11.43 2.12
C ALA A 89 -9.14 -10.29 2.89
N ASP A 90 -8.45 -9.77 3.89
CA ASP A 90 -8.93 -8.67 4.72
C ASP A 90 -8.65 -7.30 4.07
N MET A 91 -7.58 -7.19 3.29
CA MET A 91 -7.12 -5.91 2.73
C MET A 91 -6.27 -6.11 1.46
N ILE A 92 -6.27 -5.10 0.59
CA ILE A 92 -5.41 -5.06 -0.61
C ILE A 92 -4.38 -3.93 -0.47
N ASP A 93 -3.08 -4.26 -0.58
CA ASP A 93 -2.00 -3.28 -0.72
C ASP A 93 -1.80 -2.95 -2.21
N CYS A 94 -2.07 -1.69 -2.56
CA CYS A 94 -2.21 -1.23 -3.93
C CYS A 94 -0.91 -0.63 -4.47
N SER A 95 0.00 -1.50 -4.94
CA SER A 95 1.20 -1.11 -5.68
C SER A 95 0.96 -1.08 -7.19
N SER A 96 2.00 -0.88 -7.99
CA SER A 96 1.91 -0.93 -9.47
C SER A 96 3.26 -1.21 -10.13
N GLY A 97 3.22 -1.68 -11.37
CA GLY A 97 4.36 -1.86 -12.24
C GLY A 97 5.31 -2.98 -11.84
N GLN A 98 6.55 -2.88 -12.32
CA GLN A 98 7.66 -3.80 -12.13
C GLN A 98 7.48 -5.18 -12.81
N VAL A 99 6.47 -5.31 -13.67
CA VAL A 99 6.19 -6.54 -14.42
C VAL A 99 6.97 -6.56 -15.75
N SER A 100 7.16 -5.39 -16.37
CA SER A 100 7.87 -5.24 -17.64
C SER A 100 8.86 -4.08 -17.59
N ALA A 101 10.01 -4.26 -18.23
CA ALA A 101 10.98 -3.18 -18.44
C ALA A 101 10.46 -2.05 -19.35
N GLN A 102 9.40 -2.32 -20.12
CA GLN A 102 8.76 -1.35 -21.02
C GLN A 102 7.75 -0.43 -20.32
N GLN A 103 7.54 -0.62 -19.02
CA GLN A 103 6.61 0.19 -18.25
C GLN A 103 6.91 1.69 -18.31
N LYS A 104 5.85 2.50 -18.40
CA LYS A 104 5.95 3.97 -18.41
C LYS A 104 5.06 4.58 -17.32
N PRO A 105 5.40 4.39 -16.03
CA PRO A 105 4.60 4.92 -14.96
C PRO A 105 4.68 6.44 -14.88
N THR A 106 3.55 7.07 -14.60
CA THR A 106 3.49 8.50 -14.29
C THR A 106 3.76 8.69 -12.80
N TYR A 107 5.00 9.02 -12.46
CA TYR A 107 5.40 9.27 -11.09
C TYR A 107 4.92 10.64 -10.58
N GLY A 108 4.67 10.72 -9.29
CA GLY A 108 4.28 11.94 -8.58
C GLY A 108 3.99 11.61 -7.12
N ARG A 109 3.69 12.62 -6.31
CA ARG A 109 3.27 12.40 -4.91
C ARG A 109 2.02 11.54 -4.88
N MET A 110 2.03 10.48 -4.05
CA MET A 110 0.88 9.60 -3.84
C MET A 110 0.32 8.97 -5.13
N TYR A 111 1.19 8.75 -6.16
CA TYR A 111 0.79 8.41 -7.54
C TYR A 111 -0.01 7.10 -7.66
N GLN A 112 0.08 6.20 -6.69
CA GLN A 112 -0.68 4.94 -6.67
C GLN A 112 -1.97 5.03 -5.85
N THR A 113 -2.20 6.11 -5.10
CA THR A 113 -3.42 6.30 -4.31
C THR A 113 -4.71 6.18 -5.12
N PRO A 114 -4.80 6.65 -6.41
CA PRO A 114 -6.00 6.42 -7.22
C PRO A 114 -6.40 4.95 -7.38
N PHE A 115 -5.43 4.03 -7.35
CA PHE A 115 -5.72 2.59 -7.43
C PHE A 115 -6.32 2.07 -6.12
N ALA A 116 -5.77 2.47 -4.97
CA ALA A 116 -6.33 2.12 -3.66
C ALA A 116 -7.75 2.66 -3.50
N ASP A 117 -7.97 3.92 -3.88
CA ASP A 117 -9.28 4.58 -3.88
C ASP A 117 -10.30 3.79 -4.72
N ARG A 118 -9.96 3.52 -5.97
CA ARG A 118 -10.84 2.79 -6.89
C ARG A 118 -11.18 1.39 -6.38
N ILE A 119 -10.19 0.62 -5.92
CA ILE A 119 -10.41 -0.72 -5.38
C ILE A 119 -11.30 -0.64 -4.13
N ARG A 120 -11.04 0.32 -3.24
CA ARG A 120 -11.84 0.52 -2.04
C ARG A 120 -13.31 0.78 -2.38
N GLN A 121 -13.57 1.68 -3.31
CA GLN A 121 -14.93 2.06 -3.68
C GLN A 121 -15.65 0.97 -4.50
N GLU A 122 -14.99 0.37 -5.49
CA GLU A 122 -15.64 -0.53 -6.45
C GLU A 122 -15.65 -2.01 -5.99
N ALA A 123 -14.59 -2.48 -5.29
CA ALA A 123 -14.54 -3.84 -4.74
C ALA A 123 -15.08 -3.92 -3.30
N GLY A 124 -15.16 -2.78 -2.59
CA GLY A 124 -15.66 -2.70 -1.22
C GLY A 124 -14.81 -3.50 -0.23
N ILE A 125 -13.50 -3.50 -0.41
CA ILE A 125 -12.51 -4.10 0.49
C ILE A 125 -11.60 -3.00 1.02
N ALA A 126 -11.10 -3.14 2.26
CA ALA A 126 -10.15 -2.21 2.81
C ALA A 126 -8.84 -2.19 1.99
N THR A 127 -8.20 -1.02 1.91
CA THR A 127 -7.00 -0.84 1.09
C THR A 127 -5.85 -0.17 1.83
N ILE A 128 -4.64 -0.47 1.37
CA ILE A 128 -3.41 0.20 1.77
C ILE A 128 -2.90 1.00 0.57
N ALA A 129 -2.76 2.31 0.74
CA ALA A 129 -2.11 3.15 -0.25
C ALA A 129 -0.59 3.14 -0.04
N VAL A 130 0.17 2.96 -1.11
CA VAL A 130 1.64 2.97 -1.10
C VAL A 130 2.16 3.76 -2.30
N GLY A 131 3.34 4.33 -2.18
CA GLY A 131 4.06 4.98 -3.29
C GLY A 131 4.11 6.50 -3.21
N ALA A 132 5.33 7.03 -3.03
CA ALA A 132 5.63 8.44 -2.88
C ALA A 132 4.80 9.16 -1.78
N ILE A 133 4.51 8.44 -0.70
CA ILE A 133 3.97 8.97 0.56
C ILE A 133 5.19 9.22 1.44
N SER A 134 5.47 10.48 1.75
CA SER A 134 6.71 10.89 2.44
C SER A 134 6.49 11.82 3.63
N GLU A 135 5.28 12.30 3.84
CA GLU A 135 4.92 13.28 4.87
C GLU A 135 3.60 12.90 5.54
N ALA A 136 3.41 13.30 6.80
CA ALA A 136 2.17 13.07 7.53
C ALA A 136 0.94 13.68 6.81
N ASP A 137 1.11 14.83 6.15
CA ASP A 137 0.03 15.49 5.41
C ASP A 137 -0.44 14.66 4.21
N HIS A 138 0.46 13.90 3.56
CA HIS A 138 0.06 12.94 2.53
C HIS A 138 -0.83 11.85 3.12
N VAL A 139 -0.42 11.28 4.27
CA VAL A 139 -1.19 10.25 4.99
C VAL A 139 -2.55 10.80 5.39
N ASN A 140 -2.58 11.96 6.05
CA ASN A 140 -3.81 12.59 6.52
C ASN A 140 -4.77 12.89 5.37
N SER A 141 -4.28 13.41 4.23
CA SER A 141 -5.12 13.71 3.07
C SER A 141 -5.73 12.46 2.45
N ILE A 142 -4.99 11.34 2.39
CA ILE A 142 -5.49 10.06 1.87
C ILE A 142 -6.59 9.51 2.78
N LEU A 143 -6.32 9.43 4.08
CA LEU A 143 -7.23 8.83 5.06
C LEU A 143 -8.47 9.69 5.28
N ALA A 144 -8.33 11.01 5.44
CA ALA A 144 -9.44 11.93 5.65
C ALA A 144 -10.41 11.99 4.44
N ALA A 145 -9.87 11.84 3.22
CA ALA A 145 -10.68 11.75 2.01
C ALA A 145 -11.30 10.36 1.78
N GLY A 146 -11.04 9.37 2.65
CA GLY A 146 -11.55 8.02 2.52
C GLY A 146 -11.01 7.25 1.30
N ARG A 147 -9.81 7.60 0.83
CA ARG A 147 -9.21 7.02 -0.37
C ARG A 147 -8.45 5.72 -0.12
N ALA A 148 -8.08 5.47 1.12
CA ALA A 148 -7.54 4.22 1.62
C ALA A 148 -7.80 4.12 3.12
N ASP A 149 -7.58 2.94 3.71
CA ASP A 149 -7.75 2.69 5.15
C ASP A 149 -6.42 2.77 5.88
N LEU A 150 -5.33 2.43 5.20
CA LEU A 150 -3.95 2.53 5.71
C LEU A 150 -3.01 3.12 4.63
N CYS A 151 -1.83 3.57 5.09
CA CYS A 151 -0.73 3.98 4.22
C CYS A 151 0.53 3.19 4.54
N ALA A 152 1.17 2.61 3.52
CA ALA A 152 2.47 1.97 3.65
C ALA A 152 3.59 2.92 3.25
N VAL A 153 4.59 3.05 4.12
CA VAL A 153 5.73 3.96 3.96
C VAL A 153 7.04 3.18 4.11
N ALA A 154 7.86 3.15 3.06
CA ALA A 154 9.14 2.42 3.07
C ALA A 154 10.36 3.35 3.02
N ARG A 155 10.62 3.97 1.86
CA ARG A 155 11.83 4.79 1.64
C ARG A 155 12.03 5.94 2.64
N PRO A 156 10.99 6.65 3.10
CA PRO A 156 11.14 7.63 4.18
C PRO A 156 11.69 7.02 5.48
N HIS A 157 11.28 5.80 5.85
CA HIS A 157 11.83 5.08 7.00
C HIS A 157 13.28 4.60 6.79
N LEU A 158 13.69 4.31 5.55
CA LEU A 158 15.09 3.99 5.26
C LEU A 158 15.98 5.22 5.41
N ALA A 159 15.48 6.40 5.03
CA ALA A 159 16.20 7.67 5.18
C ALA A 159 16.17 8.20 6.62
N ASN A 160 15.07 7.99 7.33
CA ASN A 160 14.89 8.38 8.74
C ASN A 160 14.19 7.23 9.49
N PRO A 161 14.91 6.36 10.20
CA PRO A 161 14.31 5.26 10.97
C PRO A 161 13.27 5.70 12.00
N ALA A 162 13.36 6.95 12.49
CA ALA A 162 12.39 7.58 13.41
C ALA A 162 11.32 8.40 12.67
N TRP A 163 11.08 8.16 11.37
CA TRP A 163 10.18 8.96 10.54
C TRP A 163 8.80 9.16 11.18
N THR A 164 8.16 8.12 11.69
CA THR A 164 6.84 8.21 12.32
C THR A 164 6.85 9.15 13.53
N LEU A 165 7.89 9.07 14.38
CA LEU A 165 8.04 9.96 15.55
C LEU A 165 8.28 11.41 15.13
N THR A 166 9.07 11.59 14.07
CA THR A 166 9.38 12.91 13.50
C THR A 166 8.12 13.56 12.91
N GLU A 167 7.36 12.84 12.12
CA GLU A 167 6.14 13.33 11.50
C GLU A 167 5.04 13.62 12.55
N ALA A 168 4.90 12.76 13.57
CA ALA A 168 4.00 13.01 14.70
C ALA A 168 4.32 14.33 15.39
N ALA A 169 5.61 14.58 15.70
CA ALA A 169 6.04 15.84 16.30
C ALA A 169 5.81 17.04 15.36
N ARG A 170 6.05 16.87 14.05
CA ARG A 170 5.83 17.91 13.04
C ARG A 170 4.37 18.39 13.02
N ILE A 171 3.40 17.47 13.04
CA ILE A 171 1.97 17.80 13.05
C ILE A 171 1.43 18.12 14.45
N GLY A 172 2.25 17.99 15.49
CA GLY A 172 1.87 18.24 16.88
C GLY A 172 1.09 17.13 17.56
N PHE A 173 1.12 15.89 17.00
CA PHE A 173 0.51 14.72 17.62
C PHE A 173 1.40 14.19 18.75
N LYS A 174 0.88 14.21 20.00
CA LYS A 174 1.65 13.87 21.21
C LYS A 174 1.42 12.47 21.75
N ASP A 175 0.32 11.82 21.34
CA ASP A 175 -0.12 10.52 21.89
C ASP A 175 0.54 9.31 21.19
N ILE A 176 1.77 9.50 20.69
CA ILE A 176 2.57 8.43 20.14
C ILE A 176 3.54 7.89 21.19
N ALA A 177 3.59 6.57 21.33
CA ALA A 177 4.53 5.91 22.22
C ALA A 177 5.95 6.04 21.69
N TRP A 178 6.88 6.43 22.55
CA TRP A 178 8.30 6.49 22.23
C TRP A 178 9.04 5.27 22.81
N PRO A 179 9.96 4.65 22.06
CA PRO A 179 10.84 3.65 22.63
C PRO A 179 11.60 4.22 23.83
N ARG A 180 11.70 3.45 24.92
CA ARG A 180 12.31 3.89 26.18
C ARG A 180 13.71 4.51 25.99
N ALA A 181 14.50 3.94 25.07
CA ALA A 181 15.85 4.42 24.78
C ALA A 181 15.90 5.83 24.16
N TYR A 182 14.82 6.30 23.55
CA TYR A 182 14.76 7.57 22.81
C TYR A 182 13.87 8.62 23.44
N VAL A 183 13.21 8.31 24.55
CA VAL A 183 12.21 9.19 25.19
C VAL A 183 12.76 10.55 25.60
N SER A 184 14.06 10.62 25.92
CA SER A 184 14.75 11.87 26.27
C SER A 184 14.82 12.89 25.11
N GLY A 185 14.76 12.42 23.86
CA GLY A 185 14.75 13.28 22.68
C GLY A 185 13.36 13.90 22.36
N LYS A 186 12.29 13.32 22.89
CA LYS A 186 10.90 13.75 22.61
C LYS A 186 10.67 15.26 22.88
N PRO A 187 10.98 15.80 24.07
CA PRO A 187 10.69 17.21 24.38
C PRO A 187 11.42 18.18 23.45
N GLN A 188 12.67 17.89 23.09
CA GLN A 188 13.45 18.74 22.20
C GLN A 188 12.88 18.75 20.79
N LEU A 189 12.52 17.58 20.24
CA LEU A 189 11.94 17.46 18.91
C LEU A 189 10.59 18.19 18.82
N GLU A 190 9.69 17.95 19.77
CA GLU A 190 8.37 18.59 19.83
C GLU A 190 8.47 20.11 19.98
N ALA A 191 9.38 20.62 20.83
CA ALA A 191 9.60 22.04 21.00
C ALA A 191 10.19 22.69 19.74
N GLY A 192 11.04 21.99 18.99
CA GLY A 192 11.58 22.44 17.71
C GLY A 192 10.46 22.72 16.70
N PHE A 193 9.65 21.71 16.43
CA PHE A 193 8.53 21.85 15.48
C PHE A 193 7.44 22.80 15.97
N ALA A 194 7.21 22.91 17.27
CA ALA A 194 6.27 23.91 17.80
C ALA A 194 6.71 25.36 17.49
N ARG A 195 8.02 25.64 17.61
CA ARG A 195 8.60 26.94 17.22
C ARG A 195 8.47 27.21 15.72
N GLU A 196 8.77 26.21 14.88
CA GLU A 196 8.63 26.35 13.43
C GLU A 196 7.18 26.66 13.02
N ARG A 197 6.20 25.94 13.59
CA ARG A 197 4.76 26.23 13.33
C ARG A 197 4.37 27.64 13.77
N ALA A 198 4.84 28.10 14.91
CA ALA A 198 4.56 29.47 15.41
C ALA A 198 5.15 30.53 14.46
N GLN A 199 6.37 30.32 13.96
CA GLN A 199 7.00 31.21 12.98
C GLN A 199 6.24 31.28 11.67
N GLN A 200 5.83 30.10 11.14
CA GLN A 200 5.05 30.02 9.90
C GLN A 200 3.66 30.67 10.03
N ALA A 201 3.03 30.57 11.20
CA ALA A 201 1.76 31.23 11.44
C ALA A 201 1.91 32.79 11.48
N ALA A 202 2.98 33.30 12.08
CA ALA A 202 3.26 34.74 12.13
C ALA A 202 3.50 35.33 10.74
N THR A 203 4.22 34.59 9.84
CA THR A 203 4.50 35.06 8.47
C THR A 203 3.32 34.97 7.50
N LYS A 204 2.23 34.28 7.85
CA LYS A 204 1.00 34.19 7.04
C LYS A 204 -0.07 35.21 7.46
N GLY A 205 0.14 35.93 8.54
CA GLY A 205 -0.78 36.92 9.08
C GLY A 205 -0.46 38.36 8.67
N ASP A 206 0.66 38.56 7.97
CA ASP A 206 1.06 39.81 7.31
C ASP A 206 0.74 39.73 5.81
#